data_214b412fe6b6621524efad9f05a55a55
#
_entry.id   214b412fe6b6621524efad9f05a55a55
#
_cell.length_a   1.000
_cell.length_b   1.000
_cell.length_c   1.000
_cell.angle_alpha   90.00
_cell.angle_beta   90.00
_cell.angle_gamma   90.00
#
_symmetry.space_group_name_H-M   'P 1'
#
loop_
_entity.id
_entity.type
_entity.pdbx_description
1 polymer ?
#
loop_
_entity_poly.entity_id
_entity_poly.type
_entity_poly.pdbx_seq_one_letter_code
_entity_poly.pdbx_strand_id
1 'polypeptide(L)'
;PARLSTGNGVCRFAANRRTPKGIGPYDHDVPVLKIETPDGSKVRGLVFGYACHNTTLGFYEWCGDYSGFAQLYLEDRYPDSVAMFYTGGGADQNPLPRRKIELAQKYGRMLGVSVDEVLDKPMQTVTGKLASSFEEVPLEFDQLPTRAELESRLESSSRYERARAKLLLSEWDRDGSLPKTWPYPIQVWKLGKEINWVALGGELVVDYQIRVKRELGKSSTWVTGYANDVMAYIPSERVLEEGGYEGDTSMIVYQLPSKWKAGLEDQIVSTVHRLANQNAVAKASK
;
A
#
# COMPACT_ATOMS: atom_id res chain seq x y z
N PRO A 1 -9.22 1.56 27.80
CA PRO A 1 -9.61 0.22 27.33
C PRO A 1 -10.61 0.33 26.17
N ALA A 2 -10.58 -0.63 25.25
CA ALA A 2 -11.49 -0.71 24.11
C ALA A 2 -11.76 -2.18 23.77
N ARG A 3 -12.92 -2.44 23.14
CA ARG A 3 -13.19 -3.70 22.48
C ARG A 3 -12.83 -3.57 21.01
N LEU A 4 -12.17 -4.58 20.48
CA LEU A 4 -11.79 -4.65 19.08
C LEU A 4 -12.46 -5.84 18.43
N SER A 5 -13.01 -5.63 17.23
CA SER A 5 -13.50 -6.70 16.39
C SER A 5 -13.17 -6.46 14.92
N THR A 6 -12.95 -7.54 14.19
CA THR A 6 -12.54 -7.50 12.80
C THR A 6 -13.47 -8.29 11.91
N GLY A 7 -13.59 -7.84 10.66
CA GLY A 7 -14.34 -8.50 9.60
C GLY A 7 -13.80 -8.11 8.24
N ASN A 8 -14.35 -8.68 7.19
CA ASN A 8 -13.94 -8.37 5.82
C ASN A 8 -15.16 -8.23 4.91
N GLY A 9 -15.22 -7.12 4.20
CA GLY A 9 -16.19 -6.83 3.16
C GLY A 9 -15.61 -6.98 1.75
N VAL A 10 -16.38 -6.58 0.76
CA VAL A 10 -15.96 -6.60 -0.66
C VAL A 10 -16.49 -5.36 -1.37
N CYS A 11 -15.60 -4.61 -2.03
CA CYS A 11 -15.98 -3.50 -2.90
C CYS A 11 -15.37 -3.66 -4.29
N ARG A 12 -16.12 -3.38 -5.38
CA ARG A 12 -15.75 -3.79 -6.74
C ARG A 12 -15.67 -2.61 -7.72
N PHE A 13 -14.79 -1.64 -7.47
CA PHE A 13 -14.53 -0.57 -8.44
C PHE A 13 -13.06 -0.46 -8.83
N ALA A 14 -12.14 -1.10 -8.11
CA ALA A 14 -10.74 -1.16 -8.49
C ALA A 14 -10.56 -2.03 -9.74
N ALA A 15 -9.78 -1.53 -10.68
CA ALA A 15 -9.44 -2.22 -11.91
C ALA A 15 -7.95 -2.11 -12.19
N ASN A 16 -7.33 -3.23 -12.60
CA ASN A 16 -5.91 -3.24 -12.94
C ASN A 16 -5.67 -2.42 -14.21
N ARG A 17 -4.83 -1.41 -14.13
CA ARG A 17 -4.54 -0.50 -15.25
C ARG A 17 -3.52 -1.06 -16.24
N ARG A 18 -2.80 -2.12 -15.88
CA ARG A 18 -1.81 -2.78 -16.73
C ARG A 18 -2.41 -3.79 -17.69
N THR A 19 -3.65 -4.25 -17.42
CA THR A 19 -4.31 -5.27 -18.21
C THR A 19 -5.41 -4.67 -19.09
N PRO A 20 -5.67 -5.24 -20.30
CA PRO A 20 -6.75 -4.79 -21.15
C PRO A 20 -8.09 -4.83 -20.40
N LYS A 21 -8.87 -3.75 -20.49
CA LYS A 21 -10.21 -3.64 -19.88
C LYS A 21 -10.21 -3.78 -18.34
N GLY A 22 -9.07 -3.62 -17.68
CA GLY A 22 -8.99 -3.77 -16.22
C GLY A 22 -9.23 -5.19 -15.71
N ILE A 23 -9.01 -6.20 -16.53
CA ILE A 23 -9.04 -7.60 -16.11
C ILE A 23 -7.83 -7.84 -15.22
N GLY A 24 -8.04 -8.34 -13.95
CA GLY A 24 -7.06 -8.48 -12.88
C GLY A 24 -5.63 -8.90 -13.25
N PRO A 25 -4.76 -9.11 -12.28
CA PRO A 25 -5.09 -9.34 -10.87
C PRO A 25 -5.64 -8.10 -10.16
N TYR A 26 -6.50 -8.32 -9.19
CA TYR A 26 -7.05 -7.32 -8.29
C TYR A 26 -7.38 -7.93 -6.92
N ASP A 27 -7.40 -7.11 -5.88
CA ASP A 27 -7.94 -7.47 -4.57
C ASP A 27 -9.07 -6.50 -4.21
N HIS A 28 -10.28 -7.03 -4.11
CA HIS A 28 -11.49 -6.28 -3.78
C HIS A 28 -11.92 -6.42 -2.31
N ASP A 29 -11.11 -7.07 -1.48
CA ASP A 29 -11.38 -7.18 -0.06
C ASP A 29 -11.35 -5.81 0.63
N VAL A 30 -12.26 -5.63 1.59
CA VAL A 30 -12.34 -4.45 2.45
C VAL A 30 -12.20 -4.94 3.89
N PRO A 31 -10.97 -5.03 4.40
CA PRO A 31 -10.73 -5.36 5.81
C PRO A 31 -11.21 -4.21 6.71
N VAL A 32 -11.86 -4.58 7.83
CA VAL A 32 -12.46 -3.64 8.77
C VAL A 32 -12.08 -4.00 10.19
N LEU A 33 -11.60 -3.01 10.95
CA LEU A 33 -11.45 -3.06 12.41
C LEU A 33 -12.46 -2.10 13.03
N LYS A 34 -13.33 -2.62 13.90
CA LYS A 34 -14.22 -1.84 14.74
C LYS A 34 -13.62 -1.67 16.13
N ILE A 35 -13.60 -0.44 16.61
CA ILE A 35 -13.12 -0.03 17.93
C ILE A 35 -14.31 0.51 18.71
N GLU A 36 -14.66 -0.15 19.82
CA GLU A 36 -15.81 0.19 20.66
C GLU A 36 -15.37 0.53 22.08
N THR A 37 -16.25 1.21 22.81
CA THR A 37 -16.13 1.33 24.27
C THR A 37 -16.08 -0.05 24.93
N PRO A 38 -15.51 -0.18 26.16
CA PRO A 38 -15.40 -1.49 26.81
C PRO A 38 -16.71 -2.23 27.00
N ASP A 39 -17.81 -1.49 27.20
CA ASP A 39 -19.18 -2.03 27.33
C ASP A 39 -19.84 -2.34 25.99
N GLY A 40 -19.22 -1.93 24.87
CA GLY A 40 -19.76 -2.12 23.51
C GLY A 40 -20.89 -1.17 23.13
N SER A 41 -21.17 -0.16 23.97
CA SER A 41 -22.30 0.74 23.74
C SER A 41 -22.08 1.77 22.64
N LYS A 42 -20.82 2.11 22.32
CA LYS A 42 -20.48 3.12 21.32
C LYS A 42 -19.31 2.69 20.44
N VAL A 43 -19.44 2.91 19.13
CA VAL A 43 -18.32 2.87 18.19
C VAL A 43 -17.48 4.13 18.39
N ARG A 44 -16.16 3.95 18.55
CA ARG A 44 -15.19 5.04 18.75
C ARG A 44 -14.31 5.25 17.55
N GLY A 45 -14.13 4.20 16.74
CA GLY A 45 -13.33 4.28 15.53
C GLY A 45 -13.55 3.10 14.61
N LEU A 46 -13.35 3.35 13.35
CA LEU A 46 -13.41 2.37 12.26
C LEU A 46 -12.11 2.50 11.46
N VAL A 47 -11.38 1.39 11.32
CA VAL A 47 -10.22 1.35 10.41
C VAL A 47 -10.58 0.41 9.27
N PHE A 48 -10.42 0.86 8.04
CA PHE A 48 -10.72 0.06 6.87
C PHE A 48 -9.71 0.30 5.75
N GLY A 49 -9.54 -0.69 4.88
CA GLY A 49 -8.56 -0.61 3.79
C GLY A 49 -9.14 -0.99 2.44
N TYR A 50 -8.46 -0.56 1.37
CA TYR A 50 -8.78 -0.95 0.01
C TYR A 50 -7.56 -0.85 -0.90
N ALA A 51 -7.37 -1.85 -1.78
CA ALA A 51 -6.22 -1.91 -2.70
C ALA A 51 -6.51 -1.15 -4.00
N CYS A 52 -6.48 0.18 -3.95
CA CYS A 52 -6.72 1.02 -5.13
C CYS A 52 -6.16 2.42 -4.90
N HIS A 53 -5.62 3.03 -5.94
CA HIS A 53 -5.22 4.44 -5.91
C HIS A 53 -6.40 5.38 -5.59
N ASN A 54 -6.16 6.39 -4.76
CA ASN A 54 -7.07 7.51 -4.54
C ASN A 54 -6.90 8.56 -5.65
N THR A 55 -7.23 8.18 -6.88
CA THR A 55 -7.00 8.97 -8.09
C THR A 55 -8.22 9.02 -9.00
N THR A 56 -9.43 9.00 -8.43
CA THR A 56 -10.66 9.26 -9.18
C THR A 56 -10.63 10.66 -9.75
N LEU A 57 -10.09 11.61 -9.00
CA LEU A 57 -9.96 13.01 -9.37
C LEU A 57 -8.56 13.33 -9.91
N GLY A 58 -8.42 14.50 -10.54
CA GLY A 58 -7.15 14.92 -11.14
C GLY A 58 -7.09 16.44 -11.29
N PHE A 59 -7.59 17.18 -10.30
CA PHE A 59 -7.52 18.64 -10.20
C PHE A 59 -6.48 19.05 -9.14
N TYR A 60 -6.22 20.36 -9.04
CA TYR A 60 -5.24 20.95 -8.11
C TYR A 60 -5.91 21.52 -6.85
N GLU A 61 -6.83 20.76 -6.25
CA GLU A 61 -7.51 21.10 -5.01
C GLU A 61 -7.32 20.00 -3.98
N TRP A 62 -7.32 20.34 -2.70
CA TRP A 62 -7.25 19.38 -1.60
C TRP A 62 -8.55 18.55 -1.55
N CYS A 63 -8.42 17.25 -1.68
CA CYS A 63 -9.54 16.33 -1.60
C CYS A 63 -9.06 14.95 -1.18
N GLY A 64 -9.82 14.30 -0.29
CA GLY A 64 -9.55 12.93 0.14
C GLY A 64 -9.97 11.86 -0.89
N ASP A 65 -10.42 12.25 -2.10
CA ASP A 65 -10.92 11.36 -3.15
C ASP A 65 -12.01 10.41 -2.61
N TYR A 66 -12.18 9.21 -3.18
CA TYR A 66 -13.21 8.26 -2.74
C TYR A 66 -13.02 7.83 -1.28
N SER A 67 -11.79 7.72 -0.78
CA SER A 67 -11.55 7.33 0.62
C SER A 67 -12.05 8.39 1.60
N GLY A 68 -11.83 9.68 1.30
CA GLY A 68 -12.38 10.77 2.10
C GLY A 68 -13.91 10.77 2.11
N PHE A 69 -14.56 10.54 0.98
CA PHE A 69 -16.02 10.39 0.93
C PHE A 69 -16.53 9.17 1.69
N ALA A 70 -15.77 8.07 1.73
CA ALA A 70 -16.11 6.90 2.55
C ALA A 70 -15.98 7.21 4.04
N GLN A 71 -14.94 7.94 4.45
CA GLN A 71 -14.77 8.38 5.84
C GLN A 71 -15.92 9.28 6.28
N LEU A 72 -16.26 10.31 5.50
CA LEU A 72 -17.39 11.19 5.79
C LEU A 72 -18.72 10.44 5.88
N TYR A 73 -18.97 9.48 4.98
CA TYR A 73 -20.16 8.63 5.04
C TYR A 73 -20.23 7.83 6.34
N LEU A 74 -19.13 7.24 6.78
CA LEU A 74 -19.08 6.43 8.00
C LEU A 74 -19.19 7.29 9.26
N GLU A 75 -18.57 8.47 9.29
CA GLU A 75 -18.66 9.40 10.42
C GLU A 75 -20.07 9.99 10.59
N ASP A 76 -20.79 10.23 9.48
CA ASP A 76 -22.20 10.61 9.52
C ASP A 76 -23.09 9.45 10.04
N ARG A 77 -22.79 8.23 9.65
CA ARG A 77 -23.52 7.02 10.04
C ARG A 77 -23.27 6.61 11.50
N TYR A 78 -22.04 6.84 12.00
CA TYR A 78 -21.59 6.50 13.36
C TYR A 78 -21.10 7.76 14.07
N PRO A 79 -21.98 8.62 14.56
CA PRO A 79 -21.62 9.85 15.26
C PRO A 79 -20.69 9.58 16.45
N ASP A 80 -19.76 10.48 16.73
CA ASP A 80 -18.72 10.38 17.75
C ASP A 80 -17.61 9.33 17.44
N SER A 81 -17.61 8.73 16.25
CA SER A 81 -16.52 7.86 15.80
C SER A 81 -15.59 8.58 14.83
N VAL A 82 -14.36 8.06 14.70
CA VAL A 82 -13.39 8.46 13.69
C VAL A 82 -13.23 7.33 12.67
N ALA A 83 -13.43 7.63 11.40
CA ALA A 83 -13.17 6.69 10.32
C ALA A 83 -11.76 6.90 9.74
N MET A 84 -10.97 5.86 9.68
CA MET A 84 -9.58 5.88 9.19
C MET A 84 -9.41 4.91 8.02
N PHE A 85 -8.94 5.43 6.90
CA PHE A 85 -8.65 4.65 5.71
C PHE A 85 -7.15 4.38 5.58
N TYR A 86 -6.79 3.18 5.12
CA TYR A 86 -5.45 2.89 4.65
C TYR A 86 -5.47 2.33 3.22
N THR A 87 -4.46 2.71 2.43
CA THR A 87 -4.30 2.20 1.07
C THR A 87 -3.58 0.85 1.11
N GLY A 88 -4.21 -0.18 0.55
CA GLY A 88 -3.59 -1.48 0.35
C GLY A 88 -2.56 -1.50 -0.77
N GLY A 89 -1.99 -2.67 -1.05
CA GLY A 89 -1.14 -2.89 -2.23
C GLY A 89 -1.97 -2.81 -3.51
N GLY A 90 -2.07 -1.63 -4.08
CA GLY A 90 -2.94 -1.36 -5.24
C GLY A 90 -2.36 -0.33 -6.19
N ALA A 91 -1.03 -0.26 -6.28
CA ALA A 91 -0.35 0.72 -7.11
C ALA A 91 -0.60 0.57 -8.63
N ASP A 92 -1.00 -0.60 -9.09
CA ASP A 92 -1.47 -0.88 -10.44
C ASP A 92 -3.00 -0.88 -10.57
N GLN A 93 -3.72 -0.51 -9.50
CA GLN A 93 -5.19 -0.45 -9.45
C GLN A 93 -5.70 0.99 -9.54
N ASN A 94 -6.63 1.23 -10.45
CA ASN A 94 -7.32 2.51 -10.56
C ASN A 94 -8.83 2.38 -10.31
N PRO A 95 -9.47 3.40 -9.71
CA PRO A 95 -10.93 3.52 -9.73
C PRO A 95 -11.36 3.88 -11.16
N LEU A 96 -12.12 3.01 -11.82
CA LEU A 96 -12.55 3.21 -13.20
C LEU A 96 -14.08 3.09 -13.34
N PRO A 97 -14.73 4.02 -14.10
CA PRO A 97 -14.19 5.25 -14.73
C PRO A 97 -13.82 6.34 -13.71
N ARG A 98 -13.07 7.35 -14.12
CA ARG A 98 -12.55 8.42 -13.25
C ARG A 98 -12.65 9.82 -13.87
N ARG A 99 -12.18 10.87 -13.16
CA ARG A 99 -12.13 12.28 -13.56
C ARG A 99 -13.43 13.07 -13.38
N LYS A 100 -14.31 12.60 -12.47
CA LYS A 100 -15.53 13.34 -12.08
C LYS A 100 -15.75 13.21 -10.58
N ILE A 101 -16.23 14.29 -9.95
CA ILE A 101 -16.48 14.32 -8.49
C ILE A 101 -17.59 13.34 -8.10
N GLU A 102 -18.61 13.18 -8.94
CA GLU A 102 -19.71 12.27 -8.69
C GLU A 102 -19.25 10.79 -8.66
N LEU A 103 -18.17 10.48 -9.38
CA LEU A 103 -17.56 9.15 -9.32
C LEU A 103 -16.82 8.94 -8.00
N ALA A 104 -16.06 9.93 -7.51
CA ALA A 104 -15.41 9.84 -6.22
C ALA A 104 -16.43 9.69 -5.08
N GLN A 105 -17.52 10.46 -5.11
CA GLN A 105 -18.64 10.34 -4.17
C GLN A 105 -19.31 8.96 -4.25
N LYS A 106 -19.57 8.47 -5.47
CA LYS A 106 -20.14 7.14 -5.70
C LYS A 106 -19.26 6.03 -5.12
N TYR A 107 -17.97 6.05 -5.44
CA TYR A 107 -17.02 5.03 -4.95
C TYR A 107 -16.84 5.11 -3.44
N GLY A 108 -16.79 6.30 -2.88
CA GLY A 108 -16.77 6.51 -1.43
C GLY A 108 -17.99 5.91 -0.75
N ARG A 109 -19.18 6.18 -1.29
CA ARG A 109 -20.42 5.55 -0.78
C ARG A 109 -20.39 4.01 -0.92
N MET A 110 -19.94 3.47 -2.06
CA MET A 110 -19.82 2.02 -2.25
C MET A 110 -18.89 1.39 -1.21
N LEU A 111 -17.76 2.04 -0.93
CA LEU A 111 -16.79 1.57 0.06
C LEU A 111 -17.36 1.68 1.49
N GLY A 112 -17.99 2.81 1.83
CA GLY A 112 -18.66 3.00 3.12
C GLY A 112 -19.78 1.98 3.37
N VAL A 113 -20.62 1.71 2.37
CA VAL A 113 -21.66 0.66 2.45
C VAL A 113 -21.05 -0.73 2.65
N SER A 114 -19.91 -1.02 1.99
CA SER A 114 -19.22 -2.29 2.20
C SER A 114 -18.71 -2.45 3.64
N VAL A 115 -18.29 -1.35 4.29
CA VAL A 115 -17.95 -1.35 5.73
C VAL A 115 -19.21 -1.57 6.59
N ASP A 116 -20.31 -0.85 6.32
CA ASP A 116 -21.60 -1.04 7.03
C ASP A 116 -22.05 -2.50 7.00
N GLU A 117 -22.00 -3.14 5.82
CA GLU A 117 -22.36 -4.55 5.66
C GLU A 117 -21.48 -5.51 6.50
N VAL A 118 -20.25 -5.12 6.83
CA VAL A 118 -19.38 -5.87 7.74
C VAL A 118 -19.82 -5.65 9.19
N LEU A 119 -20.16 -4.41 9.55
CA LEU A 119 -20.57 -4.05 10.90
C LEU A 119 -21.94 -4.65 11.29
N ASP A 120 -22.81 -4.89 10.31
CA ASP A 120 -24.12 -5.51 10.49
C ASP A 120 -24.06 -7.05 10.66
N LYS A 121 -22.88 -7.65 10.47
CA LYS A 121 -22.66 -9.10 10.61
C LYS A 121 -21.88 -9.42 11.89
N PRO A 122 -21.94 -10.66 12.37
CA PRO A 122 -21.06 -11.09 13.45
C PRO A 122 -19.58 -10.89 13.08
N MET A 123 -18.87 -10.08 13.88
CA MET A 123 -17.45 -9.82 13.70
C MET A 123 -16.60 -10.67 14.66
N GLN A 124 -15.41 -11.04 14.25
CA GLN A 124 -14.45 -11.76 15.09
C GLN A 124 -13.86 -10.80 16.14
N THR A 125 -13.98 -11.14 17.42
CA THR A 125 -13.35 -10.38 18.50
C THR A 125 -11.82 -10.49 18.38
N VAL A 126 -11.12 -9.36 18.43
CA VAL A 126 -9.66 -9.31 18.48
C VAL A 126 -9.20 -9.29 19.92
N THR A 127 -8.43 -10.30 20.31
CA THR A 127 -7.96 -10.48 21.69
C THR A 127 -6.44 -10.63 21.76
N GLY A 128 -5.87 -10.24 22.89
CA GLY A 128 -4.45 -10.42 23.13
C GLY A 128 -3.64 -9.13 23.01
N LYS A 129 -2.32 -9.29 23.00
CA LYS A 129 -1.39 -8.17 22.98
C LYS A 129 -1.09 -7.72 21.55
N LEU A 130 -0.83 -6.44 21.42
CA LEU A 130 -0.20 -5.88 20.24
C LEU A 130 1.29 -6.25 20.25
N ALA A 131 1.81 -6.74 19.14
CA ALA A 131 3.24 -6.94 18.88
C ALA A 131 3.61 -6.30 17.54
N SER A 132 4.85 -5.84 17.42
CA SER A 132 5.37 -5.21 16.21
C SER A 132 6.82 -5.63 15.98
N SER A 133 7.17 -5.88 14.74
CA SER A 133 8.55 -6.10 14.27
C SER A 133 8.80 -5.21 13.06
N PHE A 134 10.00 -4.64 12.98
CA PHE A 134 10.41 -3.73 11.91
C PHE A 134 11.82 -4.09 11.43
N GLU A 135 12.06 -3.97 10.13
CA GLU A 135 13.36 -4.12 9.52
C GLU A 135 13.45 -3.31 8.24
N GLU A 136 14.62 -2.78 7.94
CA GLU A 136 14.97 -2.24 6.64
C GLU A 136 15.85 -3.24 5.90
N VAL A 137 15.46 -3.60 4.68
CA VAL A 137 16.25 -4.48 3.82
C VAL A 137 16.80 -3.69 2.63
N PRO A 138 18.07 -3.93 2.23
CA PRO A 138 18.63 -3.25 1.07
C PRO A 138 18.03 -3.83 -0.22
N LEU A 139 17.17 -3.07 -0.91
CA LEU A 139 16.74 -3.40 -2.26
C LEU A 139 17.78 -2.91 -3.25
N GLU A 140 18.27 -3.80 -4.09
CA GLU A 140 19.30 -3.47 -5.11
C GLU A 140 18.66 -2.82 -6.33
N PHE A 141 19.33 -1.81 -6.85
CA PHE A 141 19.09 -1.31 -8.19
C PHE A 141 19.71 -2.24 -9.23
N ASP A 142 19.13 -2.30 -10.43
CA ASP A 142 19.70 -3.03 -11.56
C ASP A 142 20.94 -2.27 -12.10
N GLN A 143 21.10 -2.10 -13.38
CA GLN A 143 22.23 -1.40 -13.96
C GLN A 143 22.16 0.10 -13.68
N LEU A 144 23.15 0.61 -12.97
CA LEU A 144 23.26 2.04 -12.70
C LEU A 144 23.75 2.77 -13.95
N PRO A 145 23.23 3.99 -14.23
CA PRO A 145 23.72 4.79 -15.34
C PRO A 145 25.14 5.24 -15.08
N THR A 146 25.93 5.31 -16.14
CA THR A 146 27.24 5.95 -16.11
C THR A 146 27.12 7.47 -16.03
N ARG A 147 28.20 8.14 -15.61
CA ARG A 147 28.24 9.62 -15.59
C ARG A 147 27.93 10.21 -16.95
N ALA A 148 28.56 9.66 -18.03
CA ALA A 148 28.36 10.14 -19.41
C ALA A 148 26.87 10.00 -19.86
N GLU A 149 26.19 8.92 -19.47
CA GLU A 149 24.76 8.75 -19.75
C GLU A 149 23.93 9.79 -19.02
N LEU A 150 24.25 10.12 -17.77
CA LEU A 150 23.55 11.17 -17.02
C LEU A 150 23.79 12.55 -17.65
N GLU A 151 25.02 12.86 -18.04
CA GLU A 151 25.37 14.11 -18.72
C GLU A 151 24.60 14.27 -20.04
N SER A 152 24.49 13.18 -20.83
CA SER A 152 23.69 13.21 -22.07
C SER A 152 22.19 13.47 -21.82
N ARG A 153 21.66 13.05 -20.68
CA ARG A 153 20.24 13.24 -20.31
C ARG A 153 19.90 14.66 -19.86
N LEU A 154 20.90 15.52 -19.61
CA LEU A 154 20.65 16.93 -19.32
C LEU A 154 20.01 17.65 -20.53
N GLU A 155 20.24 17.13 -21.74
CA GLU A 155 19.68 17.68 -22.99
C GLU A 155 18.37 16.97 -23.42
N SER A 156 17.81 16.06 -22.59
CA SER A 156 16.55 15.39 -22.89
C SER A 156 15.39 16.38 -23.05
N SER A 157 14.47 16.11 -23.95
CA SER A 157 13.23 16.86 -24.08
C SER A 157 12.31 16.70 -22.84
N SER A 158 12.44 15.59 -22.11
CA SER A 158 11.68 15.32 -20.89
C SER A 158 12.23 16.13 -19.70
N ARG A 159 11.38 16.97 -19.11
CA ARG A 159 11.72 17.70 -17.87
C ARG A 159 12.08 16.78 -16.71
N TYR A 160 11.47 15.60 -16.66
CA TYR A 160 11.69 14.63 -15.58
C TYR A 160 13.05 13.96 -15.72
N GLU A 161 13.45 13.58 -16.94
CA GLU A 161 14.78 13.03 -17.20
C GLU A 161 15.89 14.06 -16.90
N ARG A 162 15.72 15.33 -17.33
CA ARG A 162 16.66 16.39 -16.98
C ARG A 162 16.80 16.60 -15.47
N ALA A 163 15.65 16.63 -14.75
CA ALA A 163 15.65 16.80 -13.30
C ALA A 163 16.36 15.64 -12.60
N ARG A 164 16.04 14.40 -13.00
CA ARG A 164 16.71 13.19 -12.50
C ARG A 164 18.21 13.21 -12.77
N ALA A 165 18.62 13.50 -14.01
CA ALA A 165 20.04 13.56 -14.38
C ALA A 165 20.80 14.59 -13.54
N LYS A 166 20.22 15.79 -13.35
CA LYS A 166 20.80 16.83 -12.52
C LYS A 166 20.98 16.39 -11.07
N LEU A 167 19.97 15.75 -10.48
CA LEU A 167 20.04 15.26 -9.12
C LEU A 167 21.12 14.17 -8.98
N LEU A 168 21.10 13.15 -9.83
CA LEU A 168 22.04 12.04 -9.78
C LEU A 168 23.48 12.46 -10.05
N LEU A 169 23.72 13.44 -10.91
CA LEU A 169 25.06 14.02 -11.10
C LEU A 169 25.52 14.77 -9.84
N SER A 170 24.62 15.49 -9.17
CA SER A 170 24.94 16.17 -7.89
C SER A 170 25.30 15.16 -6.79
N GLU A 171 24.60 14.02 -6.72
CA GLU A 171 24.94 12.94 -5.80
C GLU A 171 26.28 12.30 -6.16
N TRP A 172 26.51 12.06 -7.44
CA TRP A 172 27.80 11.55 -7.92
C TRP A 172 28.97 12.46 -7.57
N ASP A 173 28.81 13.78 -7.75
CA ASP A 173 29.85 14.78 -7.44
C ASP A 173 30.14 14.84 -5.93
N ARG A 174 29.13 14.63 -5.10
CA ARG A 174 29.27 14.60 -3.64
C ARG A 174 29.90 13.31 -3.13
N ASP A 175 29.44 12.14 -3.61
CA ASP A 175 29.70 10.83 -3.01
C ASP A 175 30.68 9.98 -3.84
N GLY A 176 31.04 10.41 -5.05
CA GLY A 176 31.91 9.69 -5.98
C GLY A 176 31.25 8.54 -6.73
N SER A 177 30.02 8.16 -6.37
CA SER A 177 29.23 7.10 -7.02
C SER A 177 27.75 7.23 -6.68
N LEU A 178 26.90 6.57 -7.46
CA LEU A 178 25.49 6.45 -7.14
C LEU A 178 25.25 5.32 -6.12
N PRO A 179 24.17 5.42 -5.31
CA PRO A 179 23.77 4.35 -4.39
C PRO A 179 23.40 3.09 -5.18
N LYS A 180 23.85 1.93 -4.70
CA LYS A 180 23.53 0.62 -5.29
C LYS A 180 22.26 0.00 -4.75
N THR A 181 21.81 0.48 -3.60
CA THR A 181 20.65 -0.05 -2.87
C THR A 181 19.84 1.08 -2.26
N TRP A 182 18.59 0.77 -1.91
CA TRP A 182 17.72 1.61 -1.10
C TRP A 182 17.30 0.86 0.17
N PRO A 183 17.32 1.47 1.37
CA PRO A 183 16.80 0.85 2.57
C PRO A 183 15.28 0.79 2.49
N TYR A 184 14.74 -0.41 2.37
CA TYR A 184 13.31 -0.65 2.19
C TYR A 184 12.64 -1.06 3.50
N PRO A 185 11.70 -0.27 4.04
CA PRO A 185 11.07 -0.56 5.33
C PRO A 185 10.00 -1.64 5.21
N ILE A 186 10.08 -2.62 6.11
CA ILE A 186 9.10 -3.70 6.27
C ILE A 186 8.69 -3.76 7.74
N GLN A 187 7.41 -3.65 8.00
CA GLN A 187 6.86 -3.74 9.35
C GLN A 187 5.72 -4.74 9.42
N VAL A 188 5.68 -5.53 10.46
CA VAL A 188 4.57 -6.45 10.73
C VAL A 188 4.03 -6.20 12.12
N TRP A 189 2.75 -5.86 12.19
CA TRP A 189 2.01 -5.73 13.44
C TRP A 189 1.12 -6.96 13.62
N LYS A 190 1.07 -7.47 14.84
CA LYS A 190 0.10 -8.51 15.23
C LYS A 190 -0.85 -7.95 16.27
N LEU A 191 -2.16 -7.97 15.94
CA LEU A 191 -3.21 -7.67 16.90
C LEU A 191 -3.83 -9.00 17.30
N GLY A 192 -3.46 -9.48 18.48
CA GLY A 192 -3.88 -10.81 18.94
C GLY A 192 -3.37 -11.95 18.05
N LYS A 193 -4.24 -12.91 17.77
CA LYS A 193 -4.03 -13.98 16.79
C LYS A 193 -4.81 -13.72 15.49
N GLU A 194 -5.65 -12.71 15.52
CA GLU A 194 -6.69 -12.46 14.54
C GLU A 194 -6.20 -11.62 13.37
N ILE A 195 -5.25 -10.70 13.60
CA ILE A 195 -4.76 -9.81 12.53
C ILE A 195 -3.23 -9.82 12.45
N ASN A 196 -2.71 -10.11 11.25
CA ASN A 196 -1.37 -9.77 10.81
C ASN A 196 -1.48 -8.54 9.91
N TRP A 197 -1.02 -7.40 10.36
CA TRP A 197 -1.00 -6.18 9.56
C TRP A 197 0.41 -5.94 9.04
N VAL A 198 0.59 -6.17 7.76
CA VAL A 198 1.87 -5.99 7.04
C VAL A 198 1.91 -4.61 6.43
N ALA A 199 2.85 -3.79 6.87
CA ALA A 199 3.07 -2.43 6.38
C ALA A 199 4.39 -2.37 5.60
N LEU A 200 4.28 -2.02 4.32
CA LEU A 200 5.37 -2.03 3.35
C LEU A 200 5.56 -0.64 2.76
N GLY A 201 6.80 -0.26 2.50
CA GLY A 201 7.14 0.99 1.86
C GLY A 201 6.78 1.04 0.38
N GLY A 202 6.80 2.24 -0.19
CA GLY A 202 6.59 2.45 -1.61
C GLY A 202 5.18 2.15 -2.12
N GLU A 203 5.03 2.25 -3.42
CA GLU A 203 3.79 1.99 -4.15
C GLU A 203 3.75 0.52 -4.61
N LEU A 204 3.19 -0.36 -3.76
CA LEU A 204 3.12 -1.81 -4.04
C LEU A 204 2.11 -2.14 -5.13
N VAL A 205 2.50 -2.95 -6.12
CA VAL A 205 1.54 -3.58 -7.01
C VAL A 205 0.71 -4.65 -6.27
N VAL A 206 -0.47 -4.95 -6.79
CA VAL A 206 -1.46 -5.82 -6.11
C VAL A 206 -0.98 -7.25 -5.90
N ASP A 207 -0.01 -7.71 -6.67
CA ASP A 207 0.59 -9.05 -6.54
C ASP A 207 1.12 -9.30 -5.12
N TYR A 208 1.76 -8.31 -4.48
CA TYR A 208 2.22 -8.42 -3.08
C TYR A 208 1.06 -8.69 -2.13
N GLN A 209 -0.03 -7.93 -2.26
CA GLN A 209 -1.18 -8.12 -1.39
C GLN A 209 -1.80 -9.50 -1.57
N ILE A 210 -1.96 -9.97 -2.80
CA ILE A 210 -2.50 -11.29 -3.11
C ILE A 210 -1.57 -12.38 -2.56
N ARG A 211 -0.27 -12.28 -2.79
CA ARG A 211 0.74 -13.25 -2.35
C ARG A 211 0.81 -13.35 -0.84
N VAL A 212 1.00 -12.23 -0.16
CA VAL A 212 1.14 -12.17 1.30
C VAL A 212 -0.13 -12.68 1.99
N LYS A 213 -1.32 -12.30 1.51
CA LYS A 213 -2.60 -12.82 2.03
C LYS A 213 -2.75 -14.33 1.80
N ARG A 214 -2.35 -14.84 0.65
CA ARG A 214 -2.38 -16.27 0.35
C ARG A 214 -1.46 -17.07 1.30
N GLU A 215 -0.26 -16.55 1.59
CA GLU A 215 0.77 -17.23 2.33
C GLU A 215 0.63 -17.12 3.86
N LEU A 216 0.10 -16.01 4.38
CA LEU A 216 -0.09 -15.78 5.83
C LEU A 216 -1.54 -15.97 6.32
N GLY A 217 -2.48 -16.23 5.41
CA GLY A 217 -3.90 -16.41 5.73
C GLY A 217 -4.76 -15.25 5.25
N LYS A 218 -5.65 -15.53 4.29
CA LYS A 218 -6.42 -14.52 3.55
C LYS A 218 -7.26 -13.62 4.46
N SER A 219 -7.98 -14.20 5.43
CA SER A 219 -8.92 -13.47 6.28
C SER A 219 -8.26 -12.74 7.46
N SER A 220 -7.04 -13.13 7.82
CA SER A 220 -6.30 -12.58 8.97
C SER A 220 -5.15 -11.66 8.58
N THR A 221 -4.88 -11.48 7.29
CA THR A 221 -3.74 -10.67 6.82
C THR A 221 -4.20 -9.43 6.10
N TRP A 222 -3.74 -8.30 6.59
CA TRP A 222 -3.92 -6.98 6.00
C TRP A 222 -2.59 -6.50 5.45
N VAL A 223 -2.63 -5.88 4.28
CA VAL A 223 -1.43 -5.32 3.65
C VAL A 223 -1.68 -3.85 3.38
N THR A 224 -0.80 -2.98 3.83
CA THR A 224 -0.77 -1.56 3.48
C THR A 224 0.51 -1.23 2.75
N GLY A 225 0.40 -0.46 1.69
CA GLY A 225 1.51 0.21 1.03
C GLY A 225 1.73 1.62 1.57
N TYR A 226 2.63 2.37 0.97
CA TYR A 226 2.92 3.77 1.32
C TYR A 226 3.33 3.98 2.78
N ALA A 227 3.81 2.93 3.45
CA ALA A 227 4.12 2.93 4.86
C ALA A 227 5.62 3.15 5.11
N ASN A 228 5.93 4.04 6.06
CA ASN A 228 7.26 4.39 6.54
C ASN A 228 8.15 5.14 5.51
N ASP A 229 8.07 4.85 4.22
CA ASP A 229 8.73 5.57 3.13
C ASP A 229 7.96 5.36 1.81
N VAL A 230 7.98 6.36 0.92
CA VAL A 230 7.35 6.27 -0.42
C VAL A 230 8.40 6.63 -1.47
N MET A 231 9.39 5.76 -1.63
CA MET A 231 10.55 5.99 -2.49
C MET A 231 10.28 5.74 -3.97
N ALA A 232 9.41 4.79 -4.31
CA ALA A 232 9.11 4.39 -5.69
C ALA A 232 7.92 3.42 -5.77
N TYR A 233 7.59 3.00 -7.00
CA TYR A 233 6.82 1.78 -7.23
C TYR A 233 7.63 0.55 -6.86
N ILE A 234 6.95 -0.44 -6.27
CA ILE A 234 7.52 -1.72 -5.88
C ILE A 234 6.83 -2.80 -6.74
N PRO A 235 7.45 -3.17 -7.88
CA PRO A 235 6.92 -4.17 -8.79
C PRO A 235 7.06 -5.59 -8.22
N SER A 236 6.15 -6.49 -8.57
CA SER A 236 6.39 -7.93 -8.48
C SER A 236 7.40 -8.37 -9.55
N GLU A 237 7.92 -9.62 -9.44
CA GLU A 237 8.78 -10.17 -10.50
C GLU A 237 8.09 -10.12 -11.87
N ARG A 238 6.80 -10.50 -11.91
CA ARG A 238 5.99 -10.41 -13.14
C ARG A 238 5.95 -9.00 -13.71
N VAL A 239 5.69 -8.00 -12.87
CA VAL A 239 5.59 -6.59 -13.30
C VAL A 239 6.95 -6.04 -13.70
N LEU A 240 8.01 -6.48 -13.05
CA LEU A 240 9.39 -6.11 -13.39
C LEU A 240 9.79 -6.66 -14.77
N GLU A 241 9.44 -7.92 -15.08
CA GLU A 241 9.66 -8.55 -16.39
C GLU A 241 8.82 -7.88 -17.50
N GLU A 242 7.55 -7.57 -17.22
CA GLU A 242 6.67 -6.87 -18.16
C GLU A 242 7.12 -5.43 -18.42
N GLY A 243 7.88 -4.81 -17.51
CA GLY A 243 8.32 -3.43 -17.59
C GLY A 243 7.16 -2.42 -17.49
N GLY A 244 7.22 -1.34 -18.26
CA GLY A 244 6.23 -0.27 -18.25
C GLY A 244 6.41 0.68 -17.07
N TYR A 245 5.32 1.37 -16.67
CA TYR A 245 5.40 2.43 -15.68
C TYR A 245 5.82 1.91 -14.29
N GLU A 246 5.12 0.93 -13.77
CA GLU A 246 5.37 0.37 -12.44
C GLU A 246 6.67 -0.44 -12.36
N GLY A 247 7.06 -1.10 -13.47
CA GLY A 247 8.25 -1.95 -13.52
C GLY A 247 9.56 -1.21 -13.80
N ASP A 248 9.46 0.01 -14.39
CA ASP A 248 10.67 0.71 -14.86
C ASP A 248 10.52 2.23 -14.88
N THR A 249 9.65 2.80 -15.76
CA THR A 249 9.75 4.22 -16.13
C THR A 249 9.31 5.18 -15.03
N SER A 250 8.59 4.73 -13.99
CA SER A 250 8.27 5.52 -12.80
C SER A 250 9.50 5.99 -12.05
N MET A 251 10.61 5.25 -12.13
CA MET A 251 11.88 5.61 -11.48
C MET A 251 12.41 6.97 -11.96
N ILE A 252 12.06 7.38 -13.18
CA ILE A 252 12.40 8.71 -13.71
C ILE A 252 11.69 9.81 -12.92
N VAL A 253 10.41 9.59 -12.59
CA VAL A 253 9.58 10.54 -11.82
C VAL A 253 10.04 10.62 -10.38
N TYR A 254 10.40 9.48 -9.78
CA TYR A 254 10.95 9.37 -8.43
C TYR A 254 12.43 9.77 -8.35
N GLN A 255 13.06 10.04 -9.49
CA GLN A 255 14.47 10.45 -9.62
C GLN A 255 15.46 9.43 -9.03
N LEU A 256 15.10 8.15 -9.03
CA LEU A 256 15.98 7.07 -8.62
C LEU A 256 16.93 6.63 -9.74
N PRO A 257 18.10 6.05 -9.42
CA PRO A 257 19.17 5.83 -10.40
C PRO A 257 18.84 4.78 -11.46
N SER A 258 18.06 3.74 -11.11
CA SER A 258 17.70 2.65 -12.01
C SER A 258 16.42 1.96 -11.56
N LYS A 259 15.87 1.05 -12.36
CA LYS A 259 14.86 0.11 -11.93
C LYS A 259 15.41 -0.84 -10.86
N TRP A 260 14.52 -1.51 -10.16
CA TRP A 260 14.90 -2.52 -9.19
C TRP A 260 15.49 -3.75 -9.89
N LYS A 261 16.42 -4.41 -9.20
CA LYS A 261 16.98 -5.70 -9.62
C LYS A 261 15.98 -6.81 -9.32
N ALA A 262 15.96 -7.85 -10.17
CA ALA A 262 15.14 -9.04 -9.96
C ALA A 262 15.49 -9.76 -8.65
N GLY A 263 14.50 -10.42 -8.05
CA GLY A 263 14.61 -11.06 -6.73
C GLY A 263 14.06 -10.22 -5.57
N LEU A 264 13.64 -8.97 -5.82
CA LEU A 264 13.12 -8.08 -4.78
C LEU A 264 11.82 -8.61 -4.15
N GLU A 265 10.93 -9.21 -4.93
CA GLU A 265 9.66 -9.74 -4.41
C GLU A 265 9.90 -10.83 -3.37
N ASP A 266 10.76 -11.80 -3.67
CA ASP A 266 11.09 -12.88 -2.75
C ASP A 266 11.82 -12.38 -1.51
N GLN A 267 12.72 -11.39 -1.65
CA GLN A 267 13.39 -10.75 -0.53
C GLN A 267 12.40 -10.08 0.42
N ILE A 268 11.45 -9.31 -0.10
CA ILE A 268 10.41 -8.63 0.69
C ILE A 268 9.50 -9.65 1.37
N VAL A 269 8.96 -10.60 0.61
CA VAL A 269 7.99 -11.59 1.13
C VAL A 269 8.63 -12.50 2.17
N SER A 270 9.85 -13.00 1.94
CA SER A 270 10.55 -13.81 2.94
C SER A 270 10.83 -13.05 4.24
N THR A 271 11.14 -11.76 4.15
CA THR A 271 11.30 -10.90 5.33
C THR A 271 9.97 -10.71 6.07
N VAL A 272 8.86 -10.48 5.35
CA VAL A 272 7.52 -10.44 5.96
C VAL A 272 7.23 -11.71 6.75
N HIS A 273 7.48 -12.89 6.16
CA HIS A 273 7.29 -14.18 6.85
C HIS A 273 8.14 -14.28 8.12
N ARG A 274 9.40 -13.91 8.05
CA ARG A 274 10.32 -13.94 9.19
C ARG A 274 9.83 -13.03 10.33
N LEU A 275 9.46 -11.79 10.02
CA LEU A 275 8.94 -10.83 11.00
C LEU A 275 7.60 -11.28 11.61
N ALA A 276 6.70 -11.84 10.79
CA ALA A 276 5.44 -12.41 11.27
C ALA A 276 5.66 -13.58 12.25
N ASN A 277 6.67 -14.43 12.01
CA ASN A 277 7.02 -15.55 12.87
C ASN A 277 7.70 -15.09 14.19
N GLN A 278 8.58 -14.08 14.15
CA GLN A 278 9.20 -13.51 15.36
C GLN A 278 8.14 -13.01 16.35
N ASN A 279 7.10 -12.33 15.86
CA ASN A 279 5.97 -11.90 16.66
C ASN A 279 5.14 -13.06 17.25
N ALA A 280 5.25 -14.27 16.68
CA ALA A 280 4.59 -15.47 17.21
C ALA A 280 5.42 -16.14 18.34
N VAL A 281 6.75 -16.17 18.21
CA VAL A 281 7.67 -16.83 19.16
C VAL A 281 7.84 -16.03 20.45
N ALA A 282 7.83 -14.69 20.39
CA ALA A 282 7.90 -13.83 21.58
C ALA A 282 6.75 -14.05 22.59
N LYS A 283 5.73 -14.84 22.25
CA LYS A 283 4.62 -15.28 23.11
C LYS A 283 4.86 -16.61 23.83
N ALA A 284 5.79 -17.42 23.37
CA ALA A 284 6.05 -18.76 23.97
C ALA A 284 7.03 -18.70 25.17
N SER A 285 7.66 -17.56 25.39
CA SER A 285 8.76 -17.39 26.39
C SER A 285 8.38 -16.50 27.58
N LYS A 286 7.09 -16.28 27.87
CA LYS A 286 6.64 -15.53 29.06
C LYS A 286 5.49 -16.22 29.78
#